data_d639b3edd16b4ce8c98fcb2de129b1b6
#
_entry.id   d639b3edd16b4ce8c98fcb2de129b1b6
#
_cell.length_a   1.000
_cell.length_b   1.000
_cell.length_c   1.000
_cell.angle_alpha   90.00
_cell.angle_beta   90.00
_cell.angle_gamma   90.00
#
_symmetry.space_group_name_H-M   'P 1'
#
loop_
_entity.id
_entity.type
_entity.pdbx_description
1 polymer ?
#
loop_
_entity_poly.entity_id
_entity_poly.type
_entity_poly.pdbx_seq_one_letter_code
_entity_poly.pdbx_strand_id
1 'polypeptide(L)'
;MKNSWMLAILGLLVVTSSFAPGLVSASPGYGAAGAISVTESDLTLGPMLTFALQDEYLARGEYQKTIAKFGQRRPFSNIVKAEEQHIARLVPLFEKYGVALPPDRSLELAQVPETFSAALLAGVDAEIANIDMYQRFLARELPSDVRAVFDHLLTGSRNHLAAFQGGRGGGNNR
;
A
#
# COMPACT_ATOMS: atom_id res chain seq x y z
N MET A 1 -43.74 -58.33 8.22
CA MET A 1 -43.38 -57.25 7.29
C MET A 1 -43.29 -55.99 8.07
N LYS A 2 -42.06 -55.53 8.42
CA LYS A 2 -41.79 -54.34 9.25
C LYS A 2 -41.18 -53.26 8.37
N ASN A 3 -41.95 -52.19 8.10
CA ASN A 3 -41.45 -51.05 7.35
C ASN A 3 -40.72 -50.10 8.31
N SER A 4 -39.44 -49.94 8.10
CA SER A 4 -38.57 -48.99 8.80
C SER A 4 -38.48 -47.72 8.00
N TRP A 5 -39.00 -46.63 8.51
CA TRP A 5 -38.88 -45.27 7.94
C TRP A 5 -37.64 -44.61 8.53
N MET A 6 -36.63 -44.45 7.71
CA MET A 6 -35.45 -43.62 8.06
C MET A 6 -35.80 -42.15 7.76
N LEU A 7 -35.92 -41.36 8.80
CA LEU A 7 -35.92 -39.88 8.73
C LEU A 7 -34.48 -39.40 8.46
N ALA A 8 -34.24 -38.85 7.29
CA ALA A 8 -33.04 -38.12 6.98
C ALA A 8 -33.18 -36.68 7.53
N ILE A 9 -32.40 -36.37 8.57
CA ILE A 9 -32.27 -35.01 9.10
C ILE A 9 -31.26 -34.30 8.20
N LEU A 10 -31.76 -33.37 7.37
CA LEU A 10 -30.95 -32.49 6.56
C LEU A 10 -30.42 -31.35 7.44
N GLY A 11 -29.19 -31.49 7.93
CA GLY A 11 -28.52 -30.43 8.69
C GLY A 11 -28.19 -29.24 7.79
N LEU A 12 -28.89 -28.12 7.99
CA LEU A 12 -28.58 -26.85 7.33
C LEU A 12 -27.30 -26.27 7.96
N LEU A 13 -26.18 -26.40 7.25
CA LEU A 13 -24.92 -25.75 7.65
C LEU A 13 -25.01 -24.26 7.36
N VAL A 14 -25.32 -23.45 8.35
CA VAL A 14 -25.24 -21.99 8.26
C VAL A 14 -23.77 -21.60 8.34
N VAL A 15 -23.14 -21.36 7.19
CA VAL A 15 -21.81 -20.74 7.13
C VAL A 15 -21.98 -19.25 7.42
N THR A 16 -21.76 -18.85 8.65
CA THR A 16 -21.64 -17.44 9.02
C THR A 16 -20.29 -16.94 8.51
N SER A 17 -20.29 -16.29 7.36
CA SER A 17 -19.13 -15.54 6.87
C SER A 17 -18.89 -14.35 7.80
N SER A 18 -17.95 -14.49 8.74
CA SER A 18 -17.45 -13.35 9.52
C SER A 18 -16.68 -12.44 8.57
N PHE A 19 -17.32 -11.38 8.11
CA PHE A 19 -16.62 -10.29 7.43
C PHE A 19 -15.74 -9.58 8.46
N ALA A 20 -14.45 -9.86 8.43
CA ALA A 20 -13.46 -9.03 9.10
C ALA A 20 -13.41 -7.68 8.37
N PRO A 21 -13.49 -6.52 9.09
CA PRO A 21 -13.42 -5.22 8.45
C PRO A 21 -12.02 -4.99 7.88
N GLY A 22 -11.94 -5.00 6.56
CA GLY A 22 -11.12 -4.12 5.75
C GLY A 22 -9.61 -4.21 5.86
N LEU A 23 -9.00 -5.34 5.53
CA LEU A 23 -7.69 -5.29 4.90
C LEU A 23 -7.92 -4.84 3.45
N VAL A 24 -7.61 -3.58 3.15
CA VAL A 24 -7.46 -3.13 1.76
C VAL A 24 -6.23 -3.87 1.23
N SER A 25 -6.48 -4.96 0.53
CA SER A 25 -5.42 -5.79 -0.03
C SER A 25 -4.80 -5.02 -1.20
N ALA A 26 -3.57 -4.55 -1.04
CA ALA A 26 -2.76 -4.13 -2.17
C ALA A 26 -2.79 -5.24 -3.23
N SER A 27 -2.83 -4.86 -4.52
CA SER A 27 -2.86 -5.84 -5.63
C SER A 27 -1.65 -6.76 -5.53
N PRO A 28 -1.84 -8.09 -5.45
CA PRO A 28 -0.72 -9.03 -5.35
C PRO A 28 0.28 -8.77 -6.47
N GLY A 29 1.55 -8.60 -6.11
CA GLY A 29 2.63 -8.37 -7.09
C GLY A 29 2.88 -6.93 -7.51
N TYR A 30 2.25 -5.91 -6.88
CA TYR A 30 2.48 -4.49 -7.18
C TYR A 30 2.97 -3.74 -5.95
N GLY A 31 3.95 -2.83 -6.11
CA GLY A 31 4.51 -2.02 -5.02
C GLY A 31 5.09 -2.84 -3.88
N ALA A 32 4.88 -2.40 -2.64
CA ALA A 32 5.36 -3.08 -1.43
C ALA A 32 4.85 -4.53 -1.31
N ALA A 33 3.60 -4.80 -1.70
CA ALA A 33 3.05 -6.15 -1.72
C ALA A 33 3.78 -7.07 -2.71
N GLY A 34 4.20 -6.53 -3.87
CA GLY A 34 5.05 -7.23 -4.83
C GLY A 34 6.44 -7.51 -4.26
N ALA A 35 7.05 -6.53 -3.64
CA ALA A 35 8.36 -6.66 -3.01
C ALA A 35 8.41 -7.75 -1.94
N ILE A 36 7.36 -7.87 -1.12
CA ILE A 36 7.27 -8.91 -0.07
C ILE A 36 7.14 -10.31 -0.68
N SER A 37 6.53 -10.44 -1.86
CA SER A 37 6.26 -11.72 -2.49
C SER A 37 7.47 -12.38 -3.17
N VAL A 38 8.57 -11.64 -3.37
CA VAL A 38 9.78 -12.13 -4.05
C VAL A 38 10.88 -12.51 -3.06
N THR A 39 11.76 -13.42 -3.49
CA THR A 39 12.91 -13.85 -2.68
C THR A 39 13.98 -12.77 -2.62
N GLU A 40 14.90 -12.88 -1.65
CA GLU A 40 16.05 -11.95 -1.54
C GLU A 40 16.93 -11.96 -2.79
N SER A 41 17.11 -13.11 -3.46
CA SER A 41 17.89 -13.22 -4.69
C SER A 41 17.26 -12.47 -5.87
N ASP A 42 15.95 -12.30 -5.87
CA ASP A 42 15.20 -11.63 -6.95
C ASP A 42 15.16 -10.10 -6.77
N LEU A 43 15.50 -9.60 -5.57
CA LEU A 43 15.60 -8.18 -5.27
C LEU A 43 16.91 -7.59 -5.80
N THR A 44 17.05 -7.58 -7.12
CA THR A 44 18.09 -6.83 -7.81
C THR A 44 17.67 -5.38 -8.02
N LEU A 45 18.57 -4.53 -8.51
CA LEU A 45 18.31 -3.08 -8.65
C LEU A 45 17.04 -2.77 -9.48
N GLY A 46 16.84 -3.45 -10.60
CA GLY A 46 15.67 -3.22 -11.46
C GLY A 46 14.34 -3.49 -10.76
N PRO A 47 14.12 -4.70 -10.19
CA PRO A 47 12.96 -4.98 -9.36
C PRO A 47 12.76 -4.01 -8.19
N MET A 48 13.81 -3.64 -7.46
CA MET A 48 13.69 -2.68 -6.34
C MET A 48 13.20 -1.31 -6.80
N LEU A 49 13.75 -0.77 -7.90
CA LEU A 49 13.27 0.48 -8.49
C LEU A 49 11.82 0.36 -8.95
N THR A 50 11.46 -0.76 -9.58
CA THR A 50 10.11 -1.02 -10.07
C THR A 50 9.10 -1.05 -8.92
N PHE A 51 9.36 -1.82 -7.87
CA PHE A 51 8.45 -1.89 -6.71
C PHE A 51 8.34 -0.56 -5.99
N ALA A 52 9.46 0.16 -5.81
CA ALA A 52 9.44 1.50 -5.22
C ALA A 52 8.53 2.45 -5.99
N LEU A 53 8.70 2.56 -7.33
CA LEU A 53 7.88 3.46 -8.13
C LEU A 53 6.41 3.05 -8.20
N GLN A 54 6.13 1.75 -8.24
CA GLN A 54 4.77 1.23 -8.22
C GLN A 54 4.05 1.57 -6.90
N ASP A 55 4.77 1.53 -5.78
CA ASP A 55 4.21 1.86 -4.47
C ASP A 55 3.88 3.35 -4.36
N GLU A 56 4.78 4.22 -4.79
CA GLU A 56 4.53 5.67 -4.83
C GLU A 56 3.37 6.04 -5.78
N TYR A 57 3.24 5.34 -6.92
CA TYR A 57 2.07 5.49 -7.80
C TYR A 57 0.78 5.10 -7.07
N LEU A 58 0.77 3.94 -6.41
CA LEU A 58 -0.41 3.43 -5.72
C LEU A 58 -0.83 4.37 -4.58
N ALA A 59 0.10 4.77 -3.72
CA ALA A 59 -0.13 5.70 -2.62
C ALA A 59 -0.72 7.03 -3.12
N ARG A 60 -0.12 7.61 -4.18
CA ARG A 60 -0.67 8.82 -4.81
C ARG A 60 -2.11 8.62 -5.28
N GLY A 61 -2.40 7.51 -5.99
CA GLY A 61 -3.73 7.21 -6.51
C GLY A 61 -4.78 7.02 -5.40
N GLU A 62 -4.43 6.31 -4.34
CA GLU A 62 -5.29 6.11 -3.17
C GLU A 62 -5.59 7.43 -2.45
N TYR A 63 -4.58 8.30 -2.29
CA TYR A 63 -4.76 9.58 -1.62
C TYR A 63 -5.56 10.56 -2.50
N GLN A 64 -5.36 10.56 -3.83
CA GLN A 64 -6.19 11.34 -4.76
C GLN A 64 -7.66 10.90 -4.71
N LYS A 65 -7.94 9.60 -4.75
CA LYS A 65 -9.31 9.07 -4.64
C LYS A 65 -9.94 9.34 -3.27
N THR A 66 -9.14 9.26 -2.20
CA THR A 66 -9.59 9.60 -0.84
C THR A 66 -9.97 11.07 -0.73
N ILE A 67 -9.18 11.96 -1.32
CA ILE A 67 -9.48 13.39 -1.40
C ILE A 67 -10.75 13.63 -2.23
N ALA A 68 -10.93 12.94 -3.34
CA ALA A 68 -12.12 13.04 -4.17
C ALA A 68 -13.39 12.60 -3.41
N LYS A 69 -13.30 11.55 -2.59
CA LYS A 69 -14.44 11.03 -1.80
C LYS A 69 -14.75 11.86 -0.56
N PHE A 70 -13.74 12.33 0.17
CA PHE A 70 -13.91 12.93 1.50
C PHE A 70 -13.53 14.41 1.58
N GLY A 71 -13.10 15.02 0.46
CA GLY A 71 -12.63 16.40 0.40
C GLY A 71 -11.16 16.56 0.77
N GLN A 72 -10.66 17.80 0.70
CA GLN A 72 -9.26 18.19 0.97
C GLN A 72 -8.91 18.10 2.47
N ARG A 73 -8.93 16.91 3.02
CA ARG A 73 -8.68 16.68 4.45
C ARG A 73 -7.24 16.23 4.69
N ARG A 74 -6.62 16.78 5.76
CA ARG A 74 -5.34 16.29 6.25
C ARG A 74 -5.51 14.89 6.87
N PRO A 75 -4.49 14.01 6.80
CA PRO A 75 -3.16 14.26 6.23
C PRO A 75 -3.09 14.10 4.70
N PHE A 76 -4.07 13.46 4.04
CA PHE A 76 -4.07 13.11 2.61
C PHE A 76 -3.72 14.29 1.69
N SER A 77 -4.30 15.47 1.93
CA SER A 77 -4.07 16.66 1.08
C SER A 77 -2.61 17.17 1.10
N ASN A 78 -1.84 16.83 2.12
CA ASN A 78 -0.43 17.16 2.20
C ASN A 78 0.45 16.04 1.64
N ILE A 79 0.14 14.79 2.00
CA ILE A 79 0.95 13.62 1.64
C ILE A 79 0.92 13.40 0.12
N VAL A 80 -0.23 13.55 -0.54
CA VAL A 80 -0.32 13.36 -2.01
C VAL A 80 0.69 14.18 -2.80
N LYS A 81 1.06 15.37 -2.31
CA LYS A 81 2.10 16.21 -2.94
C LYS A 81 3.51 15.70 -2.70
N ALA A 82 3.73 15.03 -1.56
CA ALA A 82 5.00 14.40 -1.28
C ALA A 82 5.21 13.17 -2.18
N GLU A 83 4.16 12.37 -2.44
CA GLU A 83 4.24 11.23 -3.36
C GLU A 83 4.60 11.67 -4.80
N GLU A 84 4.08 12.80 -5.25
CA GLU A 84 4.49 13.37 -6.55
C GLU A 84 5.99 13.72 -6.58
N GLN A 85 6.55 14.20 -5.48
CA GLN A 85 7.98 14.49 -5.36
C GLN A 85 8.81 13.19 -5.26
N HIS A 86 8.31 12.17 -4.58
CA HIS A 86 8.93 10.86 -4.49
C HIS A 86 9.05 10.22 -5.87
N ILE A 87 7.96 10.20 -6.64
CA ILE A 87 7.93 9.74 -8.03
C ILE A 87 8.95 10.51 -8.89
N ALA A 88 8.99 11.83 -8.78
CA ALA A 88 9.91 12.67 -9.53
C ALA A 88 11.38 12.39 -9.21
N ARG A 89 11.71 11.88 -8.01
CA ARG A 89 13.07 11.45 -7.63
C ARG A 89 13.42 10.07 -8.16
N LEU A 90 12.45 9.16 -8.25
CA LEU A 90 12.66 7.80 -8.73
C LEU A 90 12.82 7.73 -10.25
N VAL A 91 11.99 8.43 -11.00
CA VAL A 91 11.92 8.32 -12.47
C VAL A 91 13.28 8.47 -13.17
N PRO A 92 14.15 9.43 -12.83
CA PRO A 92 15.47 9.57 -13.46
C PRO A 92 16.40 8.36 -13.28
N LEU A 93 16.21 7.58 -12.21
CA LEU A 93 17.03 6.39 -11.96
C LEU A 93 16.73 5.28 -12.98
N PHE A 94 15.50 5.18 -13.49
CA PHE A 94 15.14 4.20 -14.50
C PHE A 94 15.92 4.39 -15.78
N GLU A 95 16.00 5.62 -16.29
CA GLU A 95 16.80 5.95 -17.46
C GLU A 95 18.30 5.68 -17.20
N LYS A 96 18.81 6.17 -16.06
CA LYS A 96 20.22 6.03 -15.70
C LYS A 96 20.68 4.57 -15.62
N TYR A 97 19.84 3.68 -15.11
CA TYR A 97 20.18 2.27 -14.92
C TYR A 97 19.63 1.34 -16.00
N GLY A 98 19.03 1.88 -17.07
CA GLY A 98 18.49 1.10 -18.17
C GLY A 98 17.32 0.19 -17.76
N VAL A 99 16.57 0.58 -16.75
CA VAL A 99 15.38 -0.14 -16.27
C VAL A 99 14.14 0.39 -16.99
N ALA A 100 13.28 -0.51 -17.49
CA ALA A 100 12.03 -0.09 -18.12
C ALA A 100 11.10 0.56 -17.09
N LEU A 101 10.57 1.75 -17.40
CA LEU A 101 9.63 2.45 -16.53
C LEU A 101 8.29 1.68 -16.48
N PRO A 102 7.80 1.24 -15.30
CA PRO A 102 6.53 0.57 -15.21
C PRO A 102 5.37 1.53 -15.51
N PRO A 103 4.27 1.04 -16.10
CA PRO A 103 3.08 1.86 -16.28
C PRO A 103 2.47 2.26 -14.94
N ASP A 104 1.97 3.49 -14.89
CA ASP A 104 1.18 3.95 -13.75
C ASP A 104 -0.23 3.34 -13.79
N ARG A 105 -0.50 2.42 -12.89
CA ARG A 105 -1.80 1.76 -12.73
C ARG A 105 -2.56 2.24 -11.49
N SER A 106 -2.12 3.34 -10.89
CA SER A 106 -2.67 3.82 -9.62
C SER A 106 -4.19 4.03 -9.66
N LEU A 107 -4.72 4.62 -10.74
CA LEU A 107 -6.15 4.85 -10.87
C LEU A 107 -6.96 3.56 -11.08
N GLU A 108 -6.34 2.51 -11.61
CA GLU A 108 -6.97 1.20 -11.75
C GLU A 108 -6.99 0.43 -10.42
N LEU A 109 -5.86 0.45 -9.71
CA LEU A 109 -5.61 -0.40 -8.54
C LEU A 109 -6.02 0.25 -7.21
N ALA A 110 -5.94 1.58 -7.13
CA ALA A 110 -6.22 2.33 -5.90
C ALA A 110 -7.65 2.11 -5.41
N GLN A 111 -7.76 1.79 -4.12
CA GLN A 111 -9.03 1.59 -3.44
C GLN A 111 -9.24 2.62 -2.35
N VAL A 112 -10.49 2.95 -2.06
CA VAL A 112 -10.84 3.89 -0.99
C VAL A 112 -11.85 3.26 -0.05
N PRO A 113 -11.51 3.16 1.24
CA PRO A 113 -12.43 2.66 2.25
C PRO A 113 -13.73 3.48 2.34
N GLU A 114 -14.78 2.87 2.93
CA GLU A 114 -16.09 3.50 3.01
C GLU A 114 -16.13 4.71 3.95
N THR A 115 -15.27 4.77 4.96
CA THR A 115 -15.22 5.87 5.93
C THR A 115 -13.84 6.54 5.94
N PHE A 116 -13.80 7.81 6.31
CA PHE A 116 -12.54 8.54 6.46
C PHE A 116 -11.64 7.94 7.55
N SER A 117 -12.23 7.44 8.64
CA SER A 117 -11.48 6.75 9.69
C SER A 117 -10.83 5.45 9.17
N ALA A 118 -11.54 4.68 8.36
CA ALA A 118 -10.97 3.50 7.72
C ALA A 118 -9.88 3.86 6.69
N ALA A 119 -10.02 4.98 5.98
CA ALA A 119 -8.98 5.49 5.09
C ALA A 119 -7.69 5.88 5.85
N LEU A 120 -7.81 6.51 7.03
CA LEU A 120 -6.66 6.79 7.90
C LEU A 120 -5.96 5.52 8.37
N LEU A 121 -6.71 4.46 8.67
CA LEU A 121 -6.13 3.15 9.04
C LEU A 121 -5.41 2.51 7.86
N ALA A 122 -6.04 2.51 6.69
CA ALA A 122 -5.41 1.99 5.46
C ALA A 122 -4.11 2.74 5.14
N GLY A 123 -4.07 4.07 5.33
CA GLY A 123 -2.84 4.83 5.21
C GLY A 123 -1.75 4.41 6.20
N VAL A 124 -2.10 4.13 7.45
CA VAL A 124 -1.14 3.59 8.44
C VAL A 124 -0.55 2.26 7.96
N ASP A 125 -1.40 1.32 7.51
CA ASP A 125 -0.97 0.00 7.07
C ASP A 125 -0.10 0.08 5.80
N ALA A 126 -0.46 0.95 4.86
CA ALA A 126 0.32 1.21 3.65
C ALA A 126 1.72 1.76 3.97
N GLU A 127 1.82 2.77 4.86
CA GLU A 127 3.12 3.34 5.21
C GLU A 127 4.01 2.36 6.00
N ILE A 128 3.43 1.47 6.82
CA ILE A 128 4.20 0.39 7.48
C ILE A 128 4.80 -0.54 6.43
N ALA A 129 4.01 -0.99 5.46
CA ALA A 129 4.49 -1.86 4.38
C ALA A 129 5.57 -1.19 3.53
N ASN A 130 5.42 0.11 3.25
CA ASN A 130 6.39 0.90 2.50
C ASN A 130 7.71 1.08 3.28
N ILE A 131 7.65 1.36 4.57
CA ILE A 131 8.83 1.42 5.45
C ILE A 131 9.58 0.09 5.44
N ASP A 132 8.89 -1.04 5.59
CA ASP A 132 9.49 -2.37 5.58
C ASP A 132 10.15 -2.67 4.23
N MET A 133 9.51 -2.31 3.11
CA MET A 133 10.07 -2.43 1.77
C MET A 133 11.37 -1.64 1.62
N TYR A 134 11.39 -0.36 1.98
CA TYR A 134 12.61 0.45 1.87
C TYR A 134 13.73 -0.01 2.80
N GLN A 135 13.42 -0.45 4.03
CA GLN A 135 14.41 -1.02 4.94
C GLN A 135 15.06 -2.27 4.35
N ARG A 136 14.28 -3.13 3.72
CA ARG A 136 14.76 -4.33 3.04
C ARG A 136 15.64 -3.99 1.84
N PHE A 137 15.30 -2.98 1.05
CA PHE A 137 16.11 -2.51 -0.07
C PHE A 137 17.43 -1.89 0.41
N LEU A 138 17.39 -1.07 1.44
CA LEU A 138 18.57 -0.39 2.01
C LEU A 138 19.55 -1.35 2.71
N ALA A 139 19.11 -2.55 3.06
CA ALA A 139 19.99 -3.62 3.55
C ALA A 139 20.86 -4.23 2.45
N ARG A 140 20.61 -3.89 1.16
CA ARG A 140 21.37 -4.40 0.01
C ARG A 140 22.52 -3.47 -0.36
N GLU A 141 23.46 -3.99 -1.15
CA GLU A 141 24.44 -3.14 -1.84
C GLU A 141 23.73 -2.36 -2.96
N LEU A 142 23.82 -1.05 -2.89
CA LEU A 142 23.17 -0.11 -3.81
C LEU A 142 24.13 0.94 -4.29
N PRO A 143 23.98 1.43 -5.54
CA PRO A 143 24.61 2.66 -5.96
C PRO A 143 24.26 3.81 -5.01
N SER A 144 25.21 4.73 -4.80
CA SER A 144 25.07 5.78 -3.78
C SER A 144 23.88 6.71 -4.00
N ASP A 145 23.53 7.00 -5.24
CA ASP A 145 22.39 7.84 -5.61
C ASP A 145 21.04 7.11 -5.40
N VAL A 146 20.97 5.81 -5.71
CA VAL A 146 19.79 5.00 -5.39
C VAL A 146 19.58 4.91 -3.89
N ARG A 147 20.65 4.63 -3.14
CA ARG A 147 20.60 4.63 -1.68
C ARG A 147 20.08 5.95 -1.14
N ALA A 148 20.61 7.09 -1.62
CA ALA A 148 20.17 8.41 -1.18
C ALA A 148 18.69 8.67 -1.46
N VAL A 149 18.16 8.21 -2.61
CA VAL A 149 16.74 8.31 -2.92
C VAL A 149 15.93 7.41 -1.99
N PHE A 150 16.28 6.14 -1.81
CA PHE A 150 15.54 5.23 -0.91
C PHE A 150 15.57 5.69 0.56
N ASP A 151 16.69 6.24 1.06
CA ASP A 151 16.76 6.84 2.40
C ASP A 151 15.81 8.05 2.53
N HIS A 152 15.70 8.86 1.47
CA HIS A 152 14.76 9.98 1.44
C HIS A 152 13.31 9.50 1.49
N LEU A 153 12.97 8.51 0.68
CA LEU A 153 11.62 7.94 0.62
C LEU A 153 11.24 7.26 1.94
N LEU A 154 12.14 6.47 2.53
CA LEU A 154 11.95 5.88 3.86
C LEU A 154 11.64 6.95 4.93
N THR A 155 12.35 8.08 4.88
CA THR A 155 12.10 9.20 5.79
C THR A 155 10.73 9.82 5.52
N GLY A 156 10.33 9.96 4.25
CA GLY A 156 9.00 10.40 3.84
C GLY A 156 7.92 9.52 4.44
N SER A 157 8.00 8.20 4.22
CA SER A 157 7.01 7.23 4.73
C SER A 157 6.88 7.25 6.25
N ARG A 158 7.99 7.44 7.00
CA ARG A 158 7.93 7.61 8.46
C ARG A 158 7.18 8.88 8.88
N ASN A 159 7.37 9.98 8.14
CA ASN A 159 6.64 11.23 8.38
C ASN A 159 5.14 11.08 8.04
N HIS A 160 4.83 10.38 6.96
CA HIS A 160 3.45 10.07 6.57
C HIS A 160 2.75 9.19 7.60
N LEU A 161 3.42 8.13 8.07
CA LEU A 161 2.92 7.27 9.14
C LEU A 161 2.57 8.08 10.41
N ALA A 162 3.48 8.96 10.84
CA ALA A 162 3.23 9.83 11.99
C ALA A 162 2.04 10.77 11.76
N ALA A 163 1.88 11.31 10.53
CA ALA A 163 0.76 12.16 10.17
C ALA A 163 -0.58 11.40 10.17
N PHE A 164 -0.62 10.16 9.67
CA PHE A 164 -1.82 9.31 9.72
C PHE A 164 -2.20 8.95 11.17
N GLN A 165 -1.22 8.59 11.99
CA GLN A 165 -1.42 8.28 13.41
C GLN A 165 -1.93 9.51 14.18
N GLY A 166 -1.38 10.70 13.93
CA GLY A 166 -1.83 11.97 14.50
C GLY A 166 -3.24 12.36 14.05
N GLY A 167 -3.60 12.09 12.78
CA GLY A 167 -4.94 12.34 12.24
C GLY A 167 -6.05 11.53 12.91
N ARG A 168 -5.72 10.36 13.48
CA ARG A 168 -6.65 9.51 14.26
C ARG A 168 -6.98 10.08 15.63
N GLY A 169 -6.03 10.80 16.25
CA GLY A 169 -6.23 11.41 17.60
C GLY A 169 -7.07 12.69 17.58
N GLY A 170 -7.20 13.37 16.44
CA GLY A 170 -7.88 14.66 16.30
C GLY A 170 -9.41 14.58 16.12
N GLY A 171 -9.99 13.40 16.05
CA GLY A 171 -11.43 13.19 15.79
C GLY A 171 -12.37 13.38 16.98
N ASN A 172 -11.86 13.63 18.19
CA ASN A 172 -12.68 13.67 19.41
C ASN A 172 -12.86 15.06 20.05
N ASN A 173 -12.43 16.14 19.40
CA ASN A 173 -12.62 17.50 19.93
C ASN A 173 -13.16 18.43 18.85
N ARG A 174 -14.46 18.26 18.46
CA ARG A 174 -15.37 19.38 18.05
C ARG A 174 -16.79 18.86 17.95
#